data_ba021bbc9c727b258c885404a6e5f164
#
_entry.id   ba021bbc9c727b258c885404a6e5f164
#
_cell.length_a   1.000
_cell.length_b   1.000
_cell.length_c   1.000
_cell.angle_alpha   90.00
_cell.angle_beta   90.00
_cell.angle_gamma   90.00
#
_symmetry.space_group_name_H-M   'P 1'
#
loop_
_entity.id
_entity.type
_entity.pdbx_description
1 polymer ?
#
loop_
_entity_poly.entity_id
_entity_poly.type
_entity_poly.pdbx_seq_one_letter_code
_entity_poly.pdbx_strand_id
1 'polypeptide(L)'
;PAGEPAAAMALGGLLNYLYETQKTDLSHIRELDYYRQGRFMELDLAARRNLELTETLRGKEKKGSLLWVLDKTKTPMGGRMLRSWLERPLLSVTDIDRRSSAVAALVDDTIRREELIAGMTGLGDMERLIGRIVYGTAGGRDLTSLRAAMEKLPNLKEQLSGFSDRRLTELTAELDTLDDISGDIAAAICDEPPFSVREGGFIRKGFNAEVDRLHEILSGGKGLLADIETREKEKTGIRNLRVGYNRVFGYYIEVAKGQLSLVPDTYIRKQTLSTGERYITEELKNLEQEILTAGDRDKALEFEIFTALRESVTAESVRIQRAAGLIAELDTLCSLASVAVNNNYCRPSVDDSGVIEIHDGRHPVVERVLKDALFVPNDTYMGEREDRAAIITGPNMAGKSTYMR
;
A
#
# COMPACT_ATOMS: atom_id res chain seq x y z
N PRO A 1 -13.62 13.12 23.00
CA PRO A 1 -14.90 12.88 23.65
C PRO A 1 -15.04 13.55 25.02
N ALA A 2 -14.33 14.67 25.26
CA ALA A 2 -14.55 15.49 26.45
C ALA A 2 -15.96 16.04 26.40
N GLY A 3 -16.87 15.49 27.20
CA GLY A 3 -18.29 15.84 27.23
C GLY A 3 -19.25 14.70 26.86
N GLU A 4 -18.74 13.53 26.45
CA GLU A 4 -19.53 12.34 26.11
C GLU A 4 -19.06 11.13 26.95
N PRO A 5 -19.57 10.98 28.20
CA PRO A 5 -19.09 9.94 29.11
C PRO A 5 -19.24 8.51 28.56
N ALA A 6 -20.33 8.24 27.85
CA ALA A 6 -20.58 6.93 27.27
C ALA A 6 -19.56 6.56 26.19
N ALA A 7 -19.18 7.50 25.32
CA ALA A 7 -18.16 7.30 24.30
C ALA A 7 -16.77 7.12 24.94
N ALA A 8 -16.47 7.86 25.99
CA ALA A 8 -15.22 7.71 26.74
C ALA A 8 -15.12 6.34 27.44
N MET A 9 -16.22 5.86 28.01
CA MET A 9 -16.29 4.52 28.63
C MET A 9 -16.13 3.41 27.59
N ALA A 10 -16.79 3.51 26.45
CA ALA A 10 -16.70 2.56 25.36
C ALA A 10 -15.25 2.49 24.79
N LEU A 11 -14.61 3.66 24.59
CA LEU A 11 -13.21 3.74 24.18
C LEU A 11 -12.28 3.12 25.21
N GLY A 12 -12.45 3.44 26.50
CA GLY A 12 -11.66 2.84 27.57
C GLY A 12 -11.79 1.33 27.62
N GLY A 13 -13.02 0.80 27.50
CA GLY A 13 -13.26 -0.64 27.43
C GLY A 13 -12.61 -1.29 26.22
N LEU A 14 -12.70 -0.66 25.02
CA LEU A 14 -12.05 -1.15 23.81
C LEU A 14 -10.52 -1.17 23.95
N LEU A 15 -9.92 -0.09 24.43
CA LEU A 15 -8.47 -0.02 24.63
C LEU A 15 -7.99 -1.05 25.63
N ASN A 16 -8.69 -1.23 26.76
CA ASN A 16 -8.37 -2.26 27.73
C ASN A 16 -8.44 -3.66 27.13
N TYR A 17 -9.50 -3.96 26.38
CA TYR A 17 -9.64 -5.23 25.65
C TYR A 17 -8.49 -5.47 24.68
N LEU A 18 -8.09 -4.45 23.92
CA LEU A 18 -6.97 -4.53 22.98
C LEU A 18 -5.64 -4.77 23.72
N TYR A 19 -5.38 -4.09 24.84
CA TYR A 19 -4.19 -4.34 25.66
C TYR A 19 -4.13 -5.81 26.17
N GLU A 20 -5.23 -6.33 26.64
CA GLU A 20 -5.29 -7.70 27.17
C GLU A 20 -5.13 -8.77 26.07
N THR A 21 -5.69 -8.52 24.88
CA THR A 21 -5.75 -9.53 23.80
C THR A 21 -4.57 -9.48 22.86
N GLN A 22 -4.12 -8.28 22.46
CA GLN A 22 -3.06 -8.12 21.47
C GLN A 22 -1.66 -8.29 22.07
N LYS A 23 -1.47 -8.00 23.35
CA LYS A 23 -0.16 -8.07 24.06
C LYS A 23 0.97 -7.32 23.33
N THR A 24 0.62 -6.34 22.50
CA THR A 24 1.51 -5.50 21.73
C THR A 24 1.33 -4.04 22.12
N ASP A 25 2.31 -3.20 21.80
CA ASP A 25 2.21 -1.76 21.98
C ASP A 25 1.09 -1.19 21.11
N LEU A 26 0.15 -0.45 21.72
CA LEU A 26 -0.96 0.22 21.06
C LEU A 26 -0.66 1.69 20.74
N SER A 27 0.59 2.14 20.83
CA SER A 27 1.01 3.52 20.56
C SER A 27 0.69 4.00 19.14
N HIS A 28 0.43 3.07 18.22
CA HIS A 28 -0.01 3.34 16.85
C HIS A 28 -1.48 3.80 16.76
N ILE A 29 -2.31 3.54 17.79
CA ILE A 29 -3.70 4.03 17.85
C ILE A 29 -3.66 5.45 18.43
N ARG A 30 -3.57 6.46 17.56
CA ARG A 30 -3.39 7.87 17.95
C ARG A 30 -4.61 8.73 17.73
N GLU A 31 -5.51 8.32 16.84
CA GLU A 31 -6.69 9.09 16.47
C GLU A 31 -7.98 8.32 16.74
N LEU A 32 -9.00 9.06 17.16
CA LEU A 32 -10.36 8.58 17.34
C LEU A 32 -11.27 9.32 16.38
N ASP A 33 -11.84 8.60 15.42
CA ASP A 33 -12.93 9.14 14.61
C ASP A 33 -14.24 9.05 15.41
N TYR A 34 -14.59 10.19 16.02
CA TYR A 34 -15.83 10.33 16.77
C TYR A 34 -16.91 10.95 15.89
N TYR A 35 -17.94 10.20 15.60
CA TYR A 35 -19.12 10.72 14.89
C TYR A 35 -20.36 10.69 15.78
N ARG A 36 -21.18 11.73 15.67
CA ARG A 36 -22.47 11.82 16.37
C ARG A 36 -23.57 11.21 15.52
N GLN A 37 -24.60 10.66 16.20
CA GLN A 37 -25.87 10.34 15.54
C GLN A 37 -26.39 11.58 14.80
N GLY A 38 -26.89 11.39 13.57
CA GLY A 38 -27.38 12.50 12.74
C GLY A 38 -26.40 13.04 11.70
N ARG A 39 -25.14 12.55 11.64
CA ARG A 39 -24.23 12.87 10.52
C ARG A 39 -24.58 12.08 9.25
N PHE A 40 -25.04 10.85 9.43
CA PHE A 40 -25.38 9.95 8.34
C PHE A 40 -26.83 9.47 8.44
N MET A 41 -27.42 9.20 7.28
CA MET A 41 -28.72 8.52 7.21
C MET A 41 -28.60 7.12 7.77
N GLU A 42 -29.43 6.79 8.73
CA GLU A 42 -29.47 5.45 9.31
C GLU A 42 -30.20 4.50 8.35
N LEU A 43 -29.45 3.61 7.75
CA LEU A 43 -29.96 2.51 6.96
C LEU A 43 -29.80 1.23 7.77
N ASP A 44 -30.90 0.62 8.15
CA ASP A 44 -30.88 -0.68 8.81
C ASP A 44 -30.42 -1.80 7.85
N LEU A 45 -30.12 -2.95 8.39
CA LEU A 45 -29.66 -4.10 7.59
C LEU A 45 -30.72 -4.55 6.56
N ALA A 46 -32.02 -4.41 6.90
CA ALA A 46 -33.10 -4.78 6.00
C ALA A 46 -33.17 -3.81 4.81
N ALA A 47 -33.10 -2.51 5.06
CA ALA A 47 -33.06 -1.49 4.02
C ALA A 47 -31.87 -1.66 3.07
N ARG A 48 -30.64 -1.79 3.62
CA ARG A 48 -29.42 -2.00 2.80
C ARG A 48 -29.53 -3.23 1.92
N ARG A 49 -30.05 -4.33 2.48
CA ARG A 49 -30.22 -5.59 1.78
C ARG A 49 -31.32 -5.53 0.71
N ASN A 50 -32.48 -4.93 1.04
CA ASN A 50 -33.61 -4.85 0.12
C ASN A 50 -33.34 -3.91 -1.05
N LEU A 51 -32.59 -2.82 -0.83
CA LEU A 51 -32.12 -1.91 -1.87
C LEU A 51 -30.96 -2.46 -2.68
N GLU A 52 -30.41 -3.62 -2.33
CA GLU A 52 -29.26 -4.24 -2.99
C GLU A 52 -28.11 -3.23 -3.22
N LEU A 53 -27.78 -2.45 -2.18
CA LEU A 53 -26.81 -1.36 -2.30
C LEU A 53 -25.40 -1.88 -2.63
N THR A 54 -24.94 -2.93 -1.95
CA THR A 54 -23.56 -3.45 -2.08
C THR A 54 -23.48 -4.87 -2.59
N GLU A 55 -24.55 -5.64 -2.45
CA GLU A 55 -24.65 -7.03 -2.89
C GLU A 55 -26.10 -7.41 -3.21
N THR A 56 -26.29 -8.42 -4.06
CA THR A 56 -27.62 -8.92 -4.42
C THR A 56 -28.24 -9.76 -3.33
N LEU A 57 -29.61 -9.74 -3.25
CA LEU A 57 -30.39 -10.49 -2.25
C LEU A 57 -30.13 -12.01 -2.28
N ARG A 58 -30.10 -12.59 -3.48
CA ARG A 58 -30.04 -14.05 -3.65
C ARG A 58 -28.62 -14.59 -3.71
N GLY A 59 -27.73 -13.94 -4.44
CA GLY A 59 -26.38 -14.43 -4.70
C GLY A 59 -25.32 -13.86 -3.78
N LYS A 60 -25.62 -12.79 -3.02
CA LYS A 60 -24.62 -12.00 -2.26
C LYS A 60 -23.43 -11.57 -3.14
N GLU A 61 -23.70 -11.32 -4.40
CA GLU A 61 -22.71 -10.91 -5.39
C GLU A 61 -22.73 -9.40 -5.55
N LYS A 62 -21.54 -8.81 -5.77
CA LYS A 62 -21.43 -7.39 -6.13
C LYS A 62 -22.13 -7.09 -7.45
N LYS A 63 -22.01 -7.99 -8.45
CA LYS A 63 -22.62 -7.83 -9.77
C LYS A 63 -24.15 -7.84 -9.65
N GLY A 64 -24.79 -6.79 -10.11
CA GLY A 64 -26.24 -6.58 -10.00
C GLY A 64 -26.65 -5.71 -8.81
N SER A 65 -25.72 -5.21 -8.01
CA SER A 65 -25.98 -4.22 -6.95
C SER A 65 -25.74 -2.78 -7.44
N LEU A 66 -26.16 -1.77 -6.66
CA LEU A 66 -25.86 -0.37 -6.94
C LEU A 66 -24.35 -0.11 -6.96
N LEU A 67 -23.62 -0.69 -6.02
CA LEU A 67 -22.14 -0.61 -5.98
C LEU A 67 -21.50 -1.11 -7.27
N TRP A 68 -22.02 -2.16 -7.89
CA TRP A 68 -21.49 -2.66 -9.16
C TRP A 68 -21.61 -1.64 -10.31
N VAL A 69 -22.67 -0.84 -10.30
CA VAL A 69 -22.83 0.22 -11.30
C VAL A 69 -21.84 1.35 -11.07
N LEU A 70 -21.72 1.79 -9.81
CA LEU A 70 -21.00 3.00 -9.43
C LEU A 70 -19.49 2.79 -9.28
N ASP A 71 -19.04 1.56 -9.02
CA ASP A 71 -17.63 1.29 -8.75
C ASP A 71 -16.80 1.15 -10.03
N LYS A 72 -16.08 2.22 -10.32
CA LYS A 72 -15.05 2.34 -11.35
C LYS A 72 -13.70 2.75 -10.74
N THR A 73 -13.59 2.65 -9.42
CA THR A 73 -12.37 2.98 -8.69
C THR A 73 -11.17 2.20 -9.20
N LYS A 74 -9.99 2.80 -9.07
CA LYS A 74 -8.71 2.22 -9.50
C LYS A 74 -7.89 1.68 -8.34
N THR A 75 -8.22 2.11 -7.12
CA THR A 75 -7.53 1.71 -5.90
C THR A 75 -8.44 0.89 -4.99
N PRO A 76 -7.89 -0.09 -4.26
CA PRO A 76 -8.68 -0.83 -3.26
C PRO A 76 -9.24 0.07 -2.15
N MET A 77 -8.53 1.16 -1.83
CA MET A 77 -8.94 2.16 -0.84
C MET A 77 -10.19 2.92 -1.31
N GLY A 78 -10.19 3.40 -2.56
CA GLY A 78 -11.35 4.05 -3.17
C GLY A 78 -12.58 3.14 -3.22
N GLY A 79 -12.40 1.88 -3.59
CA GLY A 79 -13.48 0.90 -3.59
C GLY A 79 -14.10 0.67 -2.20
N ARG A 80 -13.28 0.64 -1.15
CA ARG A 80 -13.77 0.57 0.25
C ARG A 80 -14.52 1.86 0.64
N MET A 81 -13.99 3.00 0.27
CA MET A 81 -14.62 4.30 0.57
C MET A 81 -15.96 4.45 -0.15
N LEU A 82 -16.05 4.13 -1.43
CA LEU A 82 -17.31 4.17 -2.18
C LEU A 82 -18.37 3.26 -1.55
N ARG A 83 -17.98 2.05 -1.15
CA ARG A 83 -18.87 1.13 -0.41
C ARG A 83 -19.36 1.76 0.89
N SER A 84 -18.47 2.35 1.67
CA SER A 84 -18.80 3.03 2.93
C SER A 84 -19.76 4.21 2.70
N TRP A 85 -19.58 4.97 1.62
CA TRP A 85 -20.48 6.08 1.28
C TRP A 85 -21.89 5.62 0.92
N LEU A 86 -22.03 4.49 0.25
CA LEU A 86 -23.35 3.90 -0.03
C LEU A 86 -24.03 3.35 1.23
N GLU A 87 -23.25 2.79 2.15
CA GLU A 87 -23.78 2.23 3.39
C GLU A 87 -24.12 3.31 4.42
N ARG A 88 -23.54 4.52 4.29
CA ARG A 88 -23.70 5.66 5.20
C ARG A 88 -23.87 6.97 4.43
N PRO A 89 -25.04 7.19 3.79
CA PRO A 89 -25.30 8.45 3.09
C PRO A 89 -25.26 9.65 4.03
N LEU A 90 -24.79 10.79 3.51
CA LEU A 90 -24.77 12.04 4.26
C LEU A 90 -26.20 12.59 4.46
N LEU A 91 -26.39 13.32 5.57
CA LEU A 91 -27.61 14.10 5.84
C LEU A 91 -27.44 15.60 5.62
N SER A 92 -26.22 16.11 5.81
CA SER A 92 -25.92 17.53 5.64
C SER A 92 -26.00 17.95 4.18
N VAL A 93 -26.93 18.84 3.84
CA VAL A 93 -27.07 19.44 2.50
C VAL A 93 -25.74 20.03 2.03
N THR A 94 -25.04 20.75 2.91
CA THR A 94 -23.74 21.36 2.60
C THR A 94 -22.67 20.31 2.23
N ASP A 95 -22.62 19.20 2.97
CA ASP A 95 -21.64 18.15 2.70
C ASP A 95 -21.98 17.37 1.42
N ILE A 96 -23.28 17.18 1.15
CA ILE A 96 -23.78 16.57 -0.09
C ILE A 96 -23.42 17.46 -1.28
N ASP A 97 -23.71 18.77 -1.17
CA ASP A 97 -23.42 19.74 -2.23
C ASP A 97 -21.91 19.85 -2.50
N ARG A 98 -21.08 19.83 -1.46
CA ARG A 98 -19.62 19.81 -1.57
C ARG A 98 -19.11 18.61 -2.37
N ARG A 99 -19.66 17.41 -2.13
CA ARG A 99 -19.31 16.20 -2.91
C ARG A 99 -19.80 16.26 -4.34
N SER A 100 -21.05 16.67 -4.53
CA SER A 100 -21.65 16.75 -5.86
C SER A 100 -21.01 17.84 -6.72
N SER A 101 -20.55 18.94 -6.13
CA SER A 101 -19.77 19.98 -6.83
C SER A 101 -18.44 19.46 -7.32
N ALA A 102 -17.70 18.71 -6.48
CA ALA A 102 -16.44 18.10 -6.88
C ALA A 102 -16.64 17.08 -8.02
N VAL A 103 -17.71 16.28 -7.95
CA VAL A 103 -18.05 15.36 -9.06
C VAL A 103 -18.36 16.14 -10.32
N ALA A 104 -19.14 17.24 -10.25
CA ALA A 104 -19.44 18.08 -11.41
C ALA A 104 -18.19 18.68 -12.04
N ALA A 105 -17.26 19.21 -11.24
CA ALA A 105 -15.99 19.74 -11.73
C ALA A 105 -15.16 18.66 -12.47
N LEU A 106 -15.17 17.42 -11.97
CA LEU A 106 -14.52 16.28 -12.63
C LEU A 106 -15.27 15.81 -13.91
N VAL A 107 -16.57 16.01 -13.99
CA VAL A 107 -17.38 15.74 -15.20
C VAL A 107 -17.03 16.75 -16.29
N ASP A 108 -16.94 18.03 -15.92
CA ASP A 108 -16.70 19.14 -16.84
C ASP A 108 -15.28 19.11 -17.45
N ASP A 109 -14.27 18.65 -16.68
CA ASP A 109 -12.91 18.49 -17.17
C ASP A 109 -12.54 17.02 -17.39
N THR A 110 -12.98 16.50 -18.51
CA THR A 110 -12.74 15.08 -18.87
C THR A 110 -11.26 14.75 -19.01
N ILE A 111 -10.44 15.67 -19.53
CA ILE A 111 -9.02 15.39 -19.76
C ILE A 111 -8.30 15.19 -18.43
N ARG A 112 -8.41 16.15 -17.51
CA ARG A 112 -7.77 16.04 -16.19
C ARG A 112 -8.35 14.89 -15.37
N ARG A 113 -9.63 14.59 -15.46
CA ARG A 113 -10.21 13.42 -14.81
C ARG A 113 -9.54 12.13 -15.28
N GLU A 114 -9.38 11.92 -16.59
CA GLU A 114 -8.73 10.71 -17.12
C GLU A 114 -7.23 10.64 -16.76
N GLU A 115 -6.54 11.77 -16.68
CA GLU A 115 -5.15 11.85 -16.19
C GLU A 115 -5.06 11.42 -14.71
N LEU A 116 -5.95 11.90 -13.85
CA LEU A 116 -6.04 11.48 -12.45
C LEU A 116 -6.32 9.98 -12.33
N ILE A 117 -7.26 9.45 -13.10
CA ILE A 117 -7.59 8.03 -13.15
C ILE A 117 -6.38 7.20 -13.59
N ALA A 118 -5.67 7.65 -14.61
CA ALA A 118 -4.45 6.99 -15.08
C ALA A 118 -3.34 7.01 -14.00
N GLY A 119 -3.15 8.14 -13.33
CA GLY A 119 -2.19 8.30 -12.23
C GLY A 119 -2.47 7.37 -11.04
N MET A 120 -3.74 7.17 -10.71
CA MET A 120 -4.16 6.24 -9.64
C MET A 120 -4.11 4.77 -10.06
N THR A 121 -4.08 4.47 -11.36
CA THR A 121 -4.05 3.09 -11.85
C THR A 121 -2.77 2.39 -11.40
N GLY A 122 -2.93 1.21 -10.76
CA GLY A 122 -1.81 0.45 -10.20
C GLY A 122 -1.19 1.07 -8.93
N LEU A 123 -1.84 2.05 -8.31
CA LEU A 123 -1.45 2.54 -7.00
C LEU A 123 -1.80 1.48 -5.95
N GLY A 124 -0.80 1.07 -5.17
CA GLY A 124 -0.93 0.03 -4.15
C GLY A 124 -1.87 0.42 -3.00
N ASP A 125 -2.31 -0.57 -2.23
CA ASP A 125 -3.16 -0.37 -1.06
C ASP A 125 -2.35 0.19 0.12
N MET A 126 -2.16 1.51 0.15
CA MET A 126 -1.38 2.20 1.19
C MET A 126 -1.92 1.96 2.60
N GLU A 127 -3.25 1.87 2.77
CA GLU A 127 -3.86 1.60 4.09
C GLU A 127 -3.47 0.22 4.62
N ARG A 128 -3.51 -0.80 3.78
CA ARG A 128 -3.11 -2.15 4.17
C ARG A 128 -1.61 -2.30 4.34
N LEU A 129 -0.83 -1.64 3.50
CA LEU A 129 0.63 -1.66 3.59
C LEU A 129 1.10 -1.04 4.90
N ILE A 130 0.61 0.15 5.24
CA ILE A 130 0.98 0.78 6.52
C ILE A 130 0.47 -0.02 7.73
N GLY A 131 -0.70 -0.63 7.64
CA GLY A 131 -1.20 -1.54 8.69
C GLY A 131 -0.24 -2.72 8.93
N ARG A 132 0.28 -3.36 7.87
CA ARG A 132 1.26 -4.45 7.99
C ARG A 132 2.61 -3.98 8.55
N ILE A 133 3.04 -2.77 8.19
CA ILE A 133 4.29 -2.15 8.67
C ILE A 133 4.19 -1.90 10.17
N VAL A 134 3.12 -1.26 10.62
CA VAL A 134 2.84 -0.98 12.04
C VAL A 134 2.73 -2.28 12.85
N TYR A 135 2.08 -3.32 12.29
CA TYR A 135 1.93 -4.62 12.94
C TYR A 135 3.22 -5.45 12.96
N GLY A 136 4.27 -4.99 12.28
CA GLY A 136 5.56 -5.67 12.26
C GLY A 136 5.65 -6.89 11.34
N THR A 137 4.64 -7.13 10.49
CA THR A 137 4.58 -8.27 9.54
C THR A 137 5.05 -7.94 8.13
N ALA A 138 5.32 -6.66 7.86
CA ALA A 138 5.80 -6.21 6.56
C ALA A 138 7.23 -6.66 6.28
N GLY A 139 7.49 -7.01 5.01
CA GLY A 139 8.83 -7.30 4.48
C GLY A 139 9.35 -6.18 3.58
N GLY A 140 10.52 -6.38 2.99
CA GLY A 140 11.15 -5.42 2.07
C GLY A 140 10.23 -5.06 0.88
N ARG A 141 9.51 -6.05 0.33
CA ARG A 141 8.56 -5.84 -0.77
C ARG A 141 7.36 -4.97 -0.41
N ASP A 142 6.93 -4.99 0.85
CA ASP A 142 5.85 -4.12 1.30
C ASP A 142 6.31 -2.65 1.36
N LEU A 143 7.56 -2.42 1.82
CA LEU A 143 8.16 -1.08 1.81
C LEU A 143 8.37 -0.55 0.39
N THR A 144 8.89 -1.37 -0.54
CA THR A 144 9.03 -0.95 -1.95
C THR A 144 7.68 -0.70 -2.62
N SER A 145 6.63 -1.48 -2.28
CA SER A 145 5.27 -1.24 -2.78
C SER A 145 4.68 0.05 -2.22
N LEU A 146 4.94 0.36 -0.94
CA LEU A 146 4.52 1.62 -0.34
C LEU A 146 5.26 2.80 -0.97
N ARG A 147 6.58 2.71 -1.17
CA ARG A 147 7.38 3.70 -1.90
C ARG A 147 6.81 3.97 -3.29
N ALA A 148 6.57 2.91 -4.08
CA ALA A 148 6.03 3.05 -5.43
C ALA A 148 4.64 3.72 -5.47
N ALA A 149 3.83 3.58 -4.42
CA ALA A 149 2.58 4.31 -4.29
C ALA A 149 2.83 5.79 -3.96
N MET A 150 3.76 6.11 -3.05
CA MET A 150 4.12 7.48 -2.67
C MET A 150 4.73 8.26 -3.85
N GLU A 151 5.59 7.63 -4.65
CA GLU A 151 6.23 8.24 -5.83
C GLU A 151 5.22 8.75 -6.88
N LYS A 152 3.96 8.30 -6.82
CA LYS A 152 2.88 8.81 -7.69
C LYS A 152 2.17 10.06 -7.14
N LEU A 153 2.28 10.32 -5.84
CA LEU A 153 1.53 11.41 -5.18
C LEU A 153 1.87 12.81 -5.69
N PRO A 154 3.15 13.16 -5.98
CA PRO A 154 3.49 14.47 -6.52
C PRO A 154 2.75 14.79 -7.82
N ASN A 155 2.74 13.85 -8.78
CA ASN A 155 2.05 14.01 -10.05
C ASN A 155 0.53 14.13 -9.87
N LEU A 156 -0.08 13.32 -8.98
CA LEU A 156 -1.51 13.43 -8.67
C LEU A 156 -1.85 14.79 -8.06
N LYS A 157 -1.01 15.31 -7.17
CA LYS A 157 -1.17 16.63 -6.56
C LYS A 157 -1.08 17.75 -7.61
N GLU A 158 -0.15 17.65 -8.55
CA GLU A 158 0.00 18.60 -9.65
C GLU A 158 -1.26 18.61 -10.52
N GLN A 159 -1.76 17.45 -10.93
CA GLN A 159 -2.99 17.34 -11.74
C GLN A 159 -4.21 17.88 -11.00
N LEU A 160 -4.34 17.63 -9.69
CA LEU A 160 -5.40 18.19 -8.84
C LEU A 160 -5.35 19.72 -8.76
N SER A 161 -4.17 20.32 -8.77
CA SER A 161 -4.00 21.78 -8.65
C SER A 161 -4.67 22.57 -9.78
N GLY A 162 -4.99 21.91 -10.88
CA GLY A 162 -5.69 22.51 -12.02
C GLY A 162 -7.20 22.71 -11.83
N PHE A 163 -7.78 22.19 -10.75
CA PHE A 163 -9.22 22.37 -10.44
C PHE A 163 -9.46 23.55 -9.52
N SER A 164 -10.55 24.28 -9.75
CA SER A 164 -10.99 25.42 -8.93
C SER A 164 -12.12 25.07 -7.96
N ASP A 165 -12.68 23.86 -8.02
CA ASP A 165 -13.68 23.40 -7.05
C ASP A 165 -13.11 23.38 -5.64
N ARG A 166 -13.95 23.79 -4.67
CA ARG A 166 -13.54 23.92 -3.27
C ARG A 166 -12.99 22.62 -2.69
N ARG A 167 -13.69 21.48 -2.91
CA ARG A 167 -13.24 20.20 -2.33
C ARG A 167 -11.97 19.70 -2.98
N LEU A 168 -11.84 19.80 -4.28
CA LEU A 168 -10.63 19.41 -5.00
C LEU A 168 -9.43 20.29 -4.61
N THR A 169 -9.64 21.58 -4.40
CA THR A 169 -8.61 22.50 -3.88
C THR A 169 -8.18 22.12 -2.45
N GLU A 170 -9.13 21.76 -1.59
CA GLU A 170 -8.83 21.28 -0.24
C GLU A 170 -8.05 19.96 -0.28
N LEU A 171 -8.44 18.99 -1.14
CA LEU A 171 -7.69 17.75 -1.34
C LEU A 171 -6.25 18.04 -1.80
N THR A 172 -6.07 18.98 -2.72
CA THR A 172 -4.73 19.41 -3.18
C THR A 172 -3.89 19.98 -2.04
N ALA A 173 -4.46 20.84 -1.23
CA ALA A 173 -3.77 21.49 -0.11
C ALA A 173 -3.38 20.48 1.01
N GLU A 174 -4.28 19.53 1.28
CA GLU A 174 -4.11 18.54 2.34
C GLU A 174 -3.24 17.35 1.95
N LEU A 175 -3.09 17.06 0.65
CA LEU A 175 -2.32 15.92 0.17
C LEU A 175 -0.83 16.13 0.41
N ASP A 176 -0.30 15.39 1.36
CA ASP A 176 1.14 15.27 1.62
C ASP A 176 1.73 14.26 0.62
N THR A 177 2.80 14.63 -0.07
CA THR A 177 3.46 13.80 -1.09
C THR A 177 4.38 12.75 -0.50
N LEU A 178 4.71 12.85 0.79
CA LEU A 178 5.52 11.88 1.54
C LEU A 178 6.90 11.61 0.92
N ASP A 179 7.49 12.64 0.27
CA ASP A 179 8.75 12.53 -0.47
C ASP A 179 9.93 12.15 0.44
N ASP A 180 9.91 12.64 1.68
CA ASP A 180 10.88 12.30 2.73
C ASP A 180 10.86 10.79 3.03
N ILE A 181 9.70 10.23 3.31
CA ILE A 181 9.53 8.80 3.63
C ILE A 181 9.85 7.93 2.41
N SER A 182 9.39 8.34 1.24
CA SER A 182 9.69 7.67 -0.03
C SER A 182 11.19 7.64 -0.29
N GLY A 183 11.88 8.78 -0.05
CA GLY A 183 13.32 8.92 -0.17
C GLY A 183 14.10 8.02 0.79
N ASP A 184 13.69 7.94 2.05
CA ASP A 184 14.33 7.08 3.06
C ASP A 184 14.23 5.60 2.68
N ILE A 185 13.05 5.16 2.22
CA ILE A 185 12.86 3.79 1.74
C ILE A 185 13.70 3.53 0.49
N ALA A 186 13.74 4.47 -0.46
CA ALA A 186 14.52 4.35 -1.69
C ALA A 186 16.03 4.28 -1.43
N ALA A 187 16.52 5.02 -0.44
CA ALA A 187 17.93 5.00 -0.05
C ALA A 187 18.32 3.66 0.58
N ALA A 188 17.46 3.09 1.44
CA ALA A 188 17.80 1.94 2.25
C ALA A 188 17.52 0.59 1.57
N ILE A 189 16.40 0.45 0.85
CA ILE A 189 15.93 -0.83 0.30
C ILE A 189 16.26 -0.92 -1.19
N CYS A 190 16.78 -2.07 -1.64
CA CYS A 190 17.01 -2.36 -3.05
C CYS A 190 15.67 -2.46 -3.82
N ASP A 191 15.71 -2.32 -5.15
CA ASP A 191 14.47 -2.26 -5.96
C ASP A 191 13.72 -3.59 -6.01
N GLU A 192 14.47 -4.72 -5.95
CA GLU A 192 13.91 -6.07 -5.96
C GLU A 192 14.35 -6.84 -4.71
N PRO A 193 13.77 -6.52 -3.53
CA PRO A 193 14.15 -7.20 -2.31
C PRO A 193 13.66 -8.66 -2.31
N PRO A 194 14.39 -9.59 -1.67
CA PRO A 194 13.98 -10.96 -1.51
C PRO A 194 12.64 -11.07 -0.77
N PHE A 195 12.03 -12.25 -0.84
CA PHE A 195 10.73 -12.47 -0.22
C PHE A 195 10.79 -12.37 1.31
N SER A 196 11.85 -12.90 1.90
CA SER A 196 12.01 -12.93 3.36
C SER A 196 13.18 -12.05 3.81
N VAL A 197 12.94 -11.21 4.80
CA VAL A 197 13.99 -10.41 5.46
C VAL A 197 15.06 -11.27 6.15
N ARG A 198 14.79 -12.57 6.36
CA ARG A 198 15.76 -13.50 6.95
C ARG A 198 16.81 -14.00 5.94
N GLU A 199 16.56 -13.80 4.66
CA GLU A 199 17.50 -14.23 3.61
C GLU A 199 18.69 -13.29 3.47
N GLY A 200 18.55 -12.01 3.89
CA GLY A 200 19.52 -10.94 3.63
C GLY A 200 19.46 -10.46 2.17
N GLY A 201 20.29 -9.49 1.80
CA GLY A 201 20.38 -8.98 0.44
C GLY A 201 19.26 -8.00 0.05
N PHE A 202 18.61 -7.34 1.01
CA PHE A 202 17.57 -6.37 0.76
C PHE A 202 18.01 -4.92 0.99
N ILE A 203 19.15 -4.69 1.62
CA ILE A 203 19.71 -3.35 1.78
C ILE A 203 20.40 -2.90 0.49
N ARG A 204 20.14 -1.66 0.08
CA ARG A 204 20.73 -1.06 -1.12
C ARG A 204 22.24 -0.84 -0.92
N LYS A 205 23.02 -1.18 -1.94
CA LYS A 205 24.46 -0.90 -1.98
C LYS A 205 24.71 0.61 -1.81
N GLY A 206 25.65 0.95 -0.95
CA GLY A 206 26.01 2.33 -0.63
C GLY A 206 25.21 2.93 0.54
N PHE A 207 24.22 2.22 1.09
CA PHE A 207 23.47 2.70 2.24
C PHE A 207 24.24 2.54 3.56
N ASN A 208 24.92 1.39 3.74
CA ASN A 208 25.70 1.11 4.94
C ASN A 208 27.05 0.50 4.56
N ALA A 209 28.15 1.15 4.96
CA ALA A 209 29.50 0.73 4.60
C ALA A 209 29.89 -0.66 5.14
N GLU A 210 29.36 -1.05 6.30
CA GLU A 210 29.65 -2.39 6.86
C GLU A 210 28.88 -3.49 6.13
N VAL A 211 27.63 -3.24 5.72
CA VAL A 211 26.88 -4.17 4.86
C VAL A 211 27.59 -4.34 3.53
N ASP A 212 28.00 -3.23 2.90
CA ASP A 212 28.76 -3.28 1.63
C ASP A 212 30.04 -4.10 1.78
N ARG A 213 30.78 -3.89 2.85
CA ARG A 213 31.99 -4.67 3.16
C ARG A 213 31.69 -6.15 3.35
N LEU A 214 30.65 -6.50 4.10
CA LEU A 214 30.24 -7.89 4.30
C LEU A 214 29.83 -8.54 2.98
N HIS A 215 29.09 -7.83 2.12
CA HIS A 215 28.75 -8.30 0.77
C HIS A 215 29.99 -8.50 -0.11
N GLU A 216 31.00 -7.62 -0.01
CA GLU A 216 32.28 -7.82 -0.72
C GLU A 216 32.99 -9.07 -0.23
N ILE A 217 33.06 -9.33 1.07
CA ILE A 217 33.62 -10.54 1.63
C ILE A 217 32.87 -11.78 1.14
N LEU A 218 31.53 -11.75 1.14
CA LEU A 218 30.71 -12.89 0.73
C LEU A 218 30.74 -13.14 -0.79
N SER A 219 30.76 -12.09 -1.61
CA SER A 219 30.79 -12.18 -3.07
C SER A 219 32.21 -12.26 -3.63
N GLY A 220 33.17 -11.68 -2.94
CA GLY A 220 34.52 -11.35 -3.39
C GLY A 220 35.60 -12.16 -2.73
N GLY A 221 35.30 -13.24 -2.02
CA GLY A 221 36.34 -14.14 -1.51
C GLY A 221 37.38 -14.53 -2.58
N LYS A 222 37.01 -14.53 -3.86
CA LYS A 222 37.92 -14.72 -4.99
C LYS A 222 38.84 -13.51 -5.23
N GLY A 223 38.39 -12.29 -5.07
CA GLY A 223 39.17 -11.06 -5.24
C GLY A 223 40.22 -10.93 -4.14
N LEU A 224 39.77 -10.99 -2.88
CA LEU A 224 40.65 -10.96 -1.71
C LEU A 224 41.70 -12.09 -1.72
N LEU A 225 41.31 -13.29 -2.15
CA LEU A 225 42.23 -14.42 -2.32
C LEU A 225 43.25 -14.17 -3.43
N ALA A 226 42.84 -13.55 -4.54
CA ALA A 226 43.75 -13.20 -5.63
C ALA A 226 44.74 -12.08 -5.22
N ASP A 227 44.31 -11.15 -4.39
CA ASP A 227 45.14 -10.08 -3.82
C ASP A 227 46.18 -10.67 -2.84
N ILE A 228 45.75 -11.59 -1.98
CA ILE A 228 46.64 -12.32 -1.09
C ILE A 228 47.67 -13.15 -1.92
N GLU A 229 47.22 -13.86 -2.95
CA GLU A 229 48.06 -14.63 -3.84
C GLU A 229 49.12 -13.75 -4.51
N THR A 230 48.72 -12.58 -5.03
CA THR A 230 49.64 -11.65 -5.69
C THR A 230 50.66 -11.10 -4.71
N ARG A 231 50.23 -10.63 -3.55
CA ARG A 231 51.08 -10.06 -2.50
C ARG A 231 52.05 -11.10 -1.92
N GLU A 232 51.60 -12.32 -1.68
CA GLU A 232 52.46 -13.38 -1.19
C GLU A 232 53.49 -13.87 -2.25
N LYS A 233 53.10 -13.83 -3.56
CA LYS A 233 54.10 -14.07 -4.66
C LYS A 233 55.17 -13.01 -4.68
N GLU A 234 54.85 -11.74 -4.54
CA GLU A 234 55.81 -10.64 -4.50
C GLU A 234 56.72 -10.72 -3.28
N LYS A 235 56.16 -10.99 -2.10
CA LYS A 235 56.88 -11.07 -0.84
C LYS A 235 57.85 -12.25 -0.74
N THR A 236 57.44 -13.40 -1.26
CA THR A 236 58.21 -14.64 -1.17
C THR A 236 59.10 -14.94 -2.40
N GLY A 237 58.82 -14.31 -3.54
CA GLY A 237 59.45 -14.61 -4.81
C GLY A 237 59.02 -15.95 -5.42
N ILE A 238 58.03 -16.64 -4.86
CA ILE A 238 57.51 -17.93 -5.31
C ILE A 238 56.55 -17.73 -6.49
N ARG A 239 57.01 -17.91 -7.73
CA ARG A 239 56.21 -17.61 -8.93
C ARG A 239 54.98 -18.52 -9.09
N ASN A 240 55.04 -19.79 -8.66
CA ASN A 240 54.01 -20.80 -8.82
C ASN A 240 53.15 -20.99 -7.54
N LEU A 241 53.18 -20.00 -6.63
CA LEU A 241 52.29 -19.98 -5.47
C LEU A 241 50.84 -19.84 -5.94
N ARG A 242 49.92 -20.63 -5.39
CA ARG A 242 48.49 -20.56 -5.63
C ARG A 242 47.73 -20.61 -4.32
N VAL A 243 46.71 -19.78 -4.20
CA VAL A 243 45.74 -19.86 -3.11
C VAL A 243 44.57 -20.72 -3.56
N GLY A 244 44.20 -21.71 -2.76
CA GLY A 244 43.09 -22.64 -3.04
C GLY A 244 42.22 -22.90 -1.81
N TYR A 245 41.11 -23.59 -2.03
CA TYR A 245 40.16 -24.00 -0.99
C TYR A 245 39.95 -25.51 -1.00
N ASN A 246 39.90 -26.12 0.16
CA ASN A 246 39.55 -27.51 0.35
C ASN A 246 38.57 -27.66 1.51
N ARG A 247 37.50 -28.46 1.32
CA ARG A 247 36.44 -28.63 2.34
C ARG A 247 36.94 -29.15 3.69
N VAL A 248 38.06 -29.85 3.71
CA VAL A 248 38.60 -30.47 4.94
C VAL A 248 39.57 -29.52 5.66
N PHE A 249 40.36 -28.75 4.90
CA PHE A 249 41.48 -27.95 5.45
C PHE A 249 41.26 -26.44 5.32
N GLY A 250 40.16 -25.99 4.69
CA GLY A 250 39.90 -24.60 4.43
C GLY A 250 40.74 -23.99 3.33
N TYR A 251 41.05 -22.71 3.44
CA TYR A 251 41.92 -22.02 2.51
C TYR A 251 43.40 -22.38 2.75
N TYR A 252 44.18 -22.53 1.67
CA TYR A 252 45.60 -22.88 1.73
C TYR A 252 46.40 -22.21 0.62
N ILE A 253 47.70 -22.07 0.87
CA ILE A 253 48.69 -21.70 -0.14
C ILE A 253 49.40 -22.99 -0.59
N GLU A 254 49.37 -23.27 -1.91
CA GLU A 254 50.07 -24.41 -2.49
C GLU A 254 51.38 -23.93 -3.12
N VAL A 255 52.47 -24.58 -2.74
CA VAL A 255 53.84 -24.33 -3.25
C VAL A 255 54.39 -25.59 -3.85
N ALA A 256 54.92 -25.52 -5.08
CA ALA A 256 55.51 -26.63 -5.79
C ALA A 256 56.85 -27.06 -5.14
N LYS A 257 57.20 -28.40 -5.25
CA LYS A 257 58.41 -28.98 -4.64
C LYS A 257 59.71 -28.21 -4.93
N GLY A 258 59.86 -27.69 -6.14
CA GLY A 258 61.04 -26.96 -6.55
C GLY A 258 61.24 -25.57 -5.91
N GLN A 259 60.25 -25.07 -5.16
CA GLN A 259 60.32 -23.75 -4.53
C GLN A 259 60.09 -23.77 -3.02
N LEU A 260 60.19 -24.97 -2.40
CA LEU A 260 59.94 -25.11 -0.95
C LEU A 260 61.00 -24.40 -0.10
N SER A 261 62.22 -24.21 -0.64
CA SER A 261 63.29 -23.45 0.05
C SER A 261 63.04 -21.95 0.18
N LEU A 262 62.06 -21.44 -0.56
CA LEU A 262 61.64 -20.02 -0.50
C LEU A 262 60.45 -19.77 0.44
N VAL A 263 59.92 -20.84 1.05
CA VAL A 263 58.78 -20.75 1.95
C VAL A 263 59.22 -20.10 3.27
N PRO A 264 58.58 -19.01 3.71
CA PRO A 264 58.89 -18.37 4.99
C PRO A 264 58.58 -19.27 6.18
N ASP A 265 59.34 -19.13 7.29
CA ASP A 265 59.09 -19.83 8.54
C ASP A 265 57.72 -19.51 9.17
N THR A 266 57.10 -18.42 8.74
CA THR A 266 55.77 -18.01 9.20
C THR A 266 54.63 -18.84 8.57
N TYR A 267 54.91 -19.65 7.55
CA TYR A 267 53.93 -20.53 6.93
C TYR A 267 53.79 -21.83 7.72
N ILE A 268 52.59 -22.16 8.11
CA ILE A 268 52.30 -23.41 8.84
C ILE A 268 51.92 -24.48 7.83
N ARG A 269 52.73 -25.54 7.74
CA ARG A 269 52.48 -26.67 6.86
C ARG A 269 51.26 -27.47 7.31
N LYS A 270 50.32 -27.70 6.39
CA LYS A 270 49.09 -28.47 6.61
C LYS A 270 49.09 -29.82 5.91
N GLN A 271 49.63 -29.91 4.70
CA GLN A 271 49.60 -31.13 3.90
C GLN A 271 50.81 -31.21 2.95
N THR A 272 51.36 -32.40 2.84
CA THR A 272 52.38 -32.73 1.82
C THR A 272 51.74 -33.53 0.69
N LEU A 273 51.94 -33.09 -0.55
CA LEU A 273 51.47 -33.72 -1.77
C LEU A 273 52.65 -34.30 -2.59
N SER A 274 52.33 -35.15 -3.57
CA SER A 274 53.36 -35.66 -4.52
C SER A 274 54.00 -34.55 -5.35
N THR A 275 53.26 -33.40 -5.57
CA THR A 275 53.66 -32.27 -6.42
C THR A 275 54.18 -31.05 -5.65
N GLY A 276 53.91 -30.95 -4.36
CA GLY A 276 54.19 -29.77 -3.54
C GLY A 276 53.73 -29.90 -2.10
N GLU A 277 53.69 -28.78 -1.42
CA GLU A 277 53.15 -28.70 -0.06
C GLU A 277 52.10 -27.60 0.07
N ARG A 278 51.19 -27.81 1.00
CA ARG A 278 50.13 -26.84 1.33
C ARG A 278 50.37 -26.22 2.70
N TYR A 279 50.24 -24.91 2.73
CA TYR A 279 50.49 -24.11 3.90
C TYR A 279 49.29 -23.26 4.24
N ILE A 280 49.20 -22.84 5.49
CA ILE A 280 48.26 -21.82 5.95
C ILE A 280 49.05 -20.66 6.57
N THR A 281 48.57 -19.45 6.35
CA THR A 281 49.06 -18.25 7.04
C THR A 281 48.00 -17.75 8.05
N GLU A 282 48.43 -16.97 9.00
CA GLU A 282 47.53 -16.37 9.98
C GLU A 282 46.47 -15.46 9.28
N GLU A 283 46.88 -14.77 8.22
CA GLU A 283 46.01 -13.94 7.40
C GLU A 283 44.91 -14.76 6.71
N LEU A 284 45.26 -15.91 6.10
CA LEU A 284 44.27 -16.81 5.47
C LEU A 284 43.31 -17.41 6.49
N LYS A 285 43.81 -17.73 7.68
CA LYS A 285 42.95 -18.24 8.75
C LYS A 285 41.97 -17.18 9.26
N ASN A 286 42.43 -15.96 9.39
CA ASN A 286 41.58 -14.85 9.78
C ASN A 286 40.50 -14.55 8.72
N LEU A 287 40.90 -14.51 7.43
CA LEU A 287 39.97 -14.34 6.32
C LEU A 287 38.94 -15.48 6.25
N GLU A 288 39.35 -16.74 6.48
CA GLU A 288 38.42 -17.87 6.54
C GLU A 288 37.36 -17.67 7.66
N GLN A 289 37.82 -17.25 8.83
CA GLN A 289 36.92 -16.99 9.96
C GLN A 289 35.99 -15.80 9.69
N GLU A 290 36.49 -14.75 9.03
CA GLU A 290 35.67 -13.64 8.57
C GLU A 290 34.63 -14.10 7.56
N ILE A 291 34.96 -14.89 6.55
CA ILE A 291 34.02 -15.41 5.56
C ILE A 291 32.95 -16.30 6.21
N LEU A 292 33.34 -17.17 7.14
CA LEU A 292 32.41 -18.07 7.83
C LEU A 292 31.37 -17.30 8.71
N THR A 293 31.79 -16.19 9.29
CA THR A 293 30.93 -15.39 10.16
C THR A 293 30.21 -14.24 9.44
N ALA A 294 30.72 -13.83 8.27
CA ALA A 294 30.18 -12.68 7.51
C ALA A 294 28.73 -12.86 7.15
N GLY A 295 28.30 -14.05 6.75
CA GLY A 295 26.92 -14.30 6.35
C GLY A 295 25.89 -14.13 7.47
N ASP A 296 26.24 -14.53 8.69
CA ASP A 296 25.35 -14.37 9.83
C ASP A 296 25.36 -12.91 10.34
N ARG A 297 26.53 -12.27 10.31
CA ARG A 297 26.67 -10.85 10.66
C ARG A 297 25.91 -9.95 9.68
N ASP A 298 26.02 -10.22 8.38
CA ASP A 298 25.34 -9.50 7.33
C ASP A 298 23.82 -9.54 7.53
N LYS A 299 23.25 -10.75 7.68
CA LYS A 299 21.81 -10.92 7.93
C LYS A 299 21.35 -10.23 9.21
N ALA A 300 22.14 -10.27 10.27
CA ALA A 300 21.80 -9.61 11.53
C ALA A 300 21.82 -8.09 11.39
N LEU A 301 22.84 -7.53 10.74
CA LEU A 301 22.98 -6.10 10.52
C LEU A 301 21.89 -5.56 9.57
N GLU A 302 21.63 -6.25 8.46
CA GLU A 302 20.55 -5.87 7.55
C GLU A 302 19.19 -5.91 8.25
N PHE A 303 18.93 -6.92 9.09
CA PHE A 303 17.70 -7.01 9.85
C PHE A 303 17.56 -5.86 10.87
N GLU A 304 18.65 -5.43 11.50
CA GLU A 304 18.67 -4.28 12.40
C GLU A 304 18.34 -2.98 11.65
N ILE A 305 18.99 -2.75 10.50
CA ILE A 305 18.73 -1.59 9.64
C ILE A 305 17.27 -1.59 9.16
N PHE A 306 16.77 -2.73 8.72
CA PHE A 306 15.38 -2.87 8.30
C PHE A 306 14.39 -2.56 9.42
N THR A 307 14.68 -3.02 10.63
CA THR A 307 13.84 -2.77 11.80
C THR A 307 13.79 -1.28 12.14
N ALA A 308 14.94 -0.61 12.14
CA ALA A 308 15.01 0.82 12.36
C ALA A 308 14.24 1.62 11.28
N LEU A 309 14.37 1.26 10.01
CA LEU A 309 13.61 1.87 8.93
C LEU A 309 12.10 1.64 9.09
N ARG A 310 11.69 0.43 9.42
CA ARG A 310 10.29 0.10 9.67
C ARG A 310 9.70 0.92 10.82
N GLU A 311 10.45 1.11 11.89
CA GLU A 311 10.05 1.94 13.03
C GLU A 311 9.92 3.42 12.64
N SER A 312 10.84 3.95 11.84
CA SER A 312 10.76 5.31 11.30
C SER A 312 9.50 5.51 10.45
N VAL A 313 9.20 4.58 9.52
CA VAL A 313 7.97 4.62 8.72
C VAL A 313 6.71 4.46 9.58
N THR A 314 6.77 3.65 10.64
CA THR A 314 5.67 3.49 11.61
C THR A 314 5.37 4.80 12.34
N ALA A 315 6.39 5.57 12.70
CA ALA A 315 6.22 6.87 13.35
C ALA A 315 5.41 7.86 12.48
N GLU A 316 5.50 7.74 11.16
CA GLU A 316 4.81 8.58 10.17
C GLU A 316 3.46 7.98 9.70
N SER A 317 2.97 6.94 10.37
CA SER A 317 1.74 6.20 9.98
C SER A 317 0.52 7.11 9.80
N VAL A 318 0.34 8.13 10.62
CA VAL A 318 -0.78 9.08 10.54
C VAL A 318 -0.75 9.88 9.24
N ARG A 319 0.44 10.38 8.82
CA ARG A 319 0.62 11.09 7.55
C ARG A 319 0.27 10.19 6.36
N ILE A 320 0.76 8.95 6.39
CA ILE A 320 0.52 7.95 5.34
C ILE A 320 -0.97 7.58 5.26
N GLN A 321 -1.63 7.35 6.40
CA GLN A 321 -3.06 7.05 6.45
C GLN A 321 -3.91 8.22 5.95
N ARG A 322 -3.53 9.47 6.29
CA ARG A 322 -4.21 10.66 5.80
C ARG A 322 -4.10 10.78 4.28
N ALA A 323 -2.90 10.65 3.73
CA ALA A 323 -2.69 10.66 2.27
C ALA A 323 -3.49 9.54 1.58
N ALA A 324 -3.48 8.32 2.12
CA ALA A 324 -4.27 7.21 1.62
C ALA A 324 -5.78 7.49 1.61
N GLY A 325 -6.31 8.12 2.67
CA GLY A 325 -7.70 8.53 2.76
C GLY A 325 -8.08 9.60 1.72
N LEU A 326 -7.20 10.58 1.48
CA LEU A 326 -7.43 11.62 0.45
C LEU A 326 -7.42 11.03 -0.96
N ILE A 327 -6.52 10.10 -1.25
CA ILE A 327 -6.50 9.37 -2.52
C ILE A 327 -7.74 8.48 -2.68
N ALA A 328 -8.21 7.84 -1.63
CA ALA A 328 -9.44 7.05 -1.67
C ALA A 328 -10.67 7.92 -1.99
N GLU A 329 -10.74 9.13 -1.42
CA GLU A 329 -11.80 10.10 -1.72
C GLU A 329 -11.72 10.56 -3.17
N LEU A 330 -10.54 10.95 -3.66
CA LEU A 330 -10.34 11.34 -5.04
C LEU A 330 -10.75 10.26 -6.02
N ASP A 331 -10.34 9.01 -5.79
CA ASP A 331 -10.70 7.86 -6.62
C ASP A 331 -12.22 7.60 -6.63
N THR A 332 -12.87 7.78 -5.47
CA THR A 332 -14.33 7.67 -5.36
C THR A 332 -15.03 8.76 -6.16
N LEU A 333 -14.57 10.02 -6.08
CA LEU A 333 -15.13 11.15 -6.84
C LEU A 333 -14.93 10.95 -8.35
N CYS A 334 -13.75 10.52 -8.78
CA CYS A 334 -13.47 10.18 -10.18
C CYS A 334 -14.34 9.02 -10.68
N SER A 335 -14.58 8.01 -9.85
CA SER A 335 -15.47 6.89 -10.16
C SER A 335 -16.90 7.38 -10.42
N LEU A 336 -17.44 8.20 -9.52
CA LEU A 336 -18.77 8.79 -9.65
C LEU A 336 -18.88 9.68 -10.90
N ALA A 337 -17.88 10.52 -11.17
CA ALA A 337 -17.85 11.38 -12.35
C ALA A 337 -17.82 10.55 -13.65
N SER A 338 -16.99 9.51 -13.72
CA SER A 338 -16.93 8.62 -14.88
C SER A 338 -18.25 7.88 -15.12
N VAL A 339 -18.91 7.45 -14.05
CA VAL A 339 -20.23 6.79 -14.15
C VAL A 339 -21.29 7.78 -14.60
N ALA A 340 -21.28 9.02 -14.09
CA ALA A 340 -22.22 10.06 -14.49
C ALA A 340 -22.12 10.38 -15.99
N VAL A 341 -20.88 10.54 -16.50
CA VAL A 341 -20.67 10.78 -17.95
C VAL A 341 -21.12 9.58 -18.79
N ASN A 342 -20.70 8.37 -18.42
CA ASN A 342 -20.94 7.17 -19.22
C ASN A 342 -22.44 6.76 -19.28
N ASN A 343 -23.20 7.10 -18.24
CA ASN A 343 -24.61 6.75 -18.16
C ASN A 343 -25.55 7.98 -18.30
N ASN A 344 -25.02 9.15 -18.61
CA ASN A 344 -25.79 10.38 -18.73
C ASN A 344 -26.62 10.68 -17.47
N TYR A 345 -25.98 10.64 -16.29
CA TYR A 345 -26.60 11.02 -15.02
C TYR A 345 -26.40 12.50 -14.76
N CYS A 346 -27.42 13.13 -14.16
CA CYS A 346 -27.40 14.55 -13.80
C CYS A 346 -27.02 14.75 -12.32
N ARG A 347 -26.57 15.97 -11.98
CA ARG A 347 -26.37 16.40 -10.61
C ARG A 347 -27.73 16.71 -9.98
N PRO A 348 -28.13 16.07 -8.86
CA PRO A 348 -29.36 16.41 -8.16
C PRO A 348 -29.20 17.73 -7.40
N SER A 349 -30.30 18.48 -7.25
CA SER A 349 -30.44 19.55 -6.27
C SER A 349 -30.92 18.94 -4.97
N VAL A 350 -30.24 19.19 -3.87
CA VAL A 350 -30.60 18.66 -2.54
C VAL A 350 -30.83 19.82 -1.60
N ASP A 351 -31.99 19.81 -0.96
CA ASP A 351 -32.41 20.85 0.00
C ASP A 351 -33.18 20.26 1.19
N ASP A 352 -33.66 21.10 2.07
CA ASP A 352 -34.46 20.73 3.25
C ASP A 352 -35.98 20.92 3.04
N SER A 353 -36.45 20.99 1.79
CA SER A 353 -37.85 21.23 1.46
C SER A 353 -38.80 20.08 1.80
N GLY A 354 -38.28 18.88 1.99
CA GLY A 354 -39.07 17.66 2.16
C GLY A 354 -39.79 17.19 0.88
N VAL A 355 -39.43 17.75 -0.27
CA VAL A 355 -39.98 17.39 -1.58
C VAL A 355 -39.06 16.41 -2.30
N ILE A 356 -39.64 15.39 -2.92
CA ILE A 356 -38.96 14.50 -3.87
C ILE A 356 -39.58 14.76 -5.25
N GLU A 357 -38.77 15.29 -6.17
CA GLU A 357 -39.16 15.57 -7.55
C GLU A 357 -38.13 14.95 -8.49
N ILE A 358 -38.56 13.98 -9.26
CA ILE A 358 -37.71 13.23 -10.20
C ILE A 358 -38.36 13.28 -11.58
N HIS A 359 -37.66 13.81 -12.56
CA HIS A 359 -38.03 13.76 -13.97
C HIS A 359 -37.23 12.69 -14.68
N ASP A 360 -37.89 11.92 -15.54
CA ASP A 360 -37.29 10.85 -16.32
C ASP A 360 -36.43 9.88 -15.47
N GLY A 361 -36.93 9.51 -14.29
CA GLY A 361 -36.23 8.63 -13.35
C GLY A 361 -35.93 7.25 -13.95
N ARG A 362 -34.69 6.80 -13.81
CA ARG A 362 -34.20 5.51 -14.33
C ARG A 362 -33.62 4.68 -13.21
N HIS A 363 -33.79 3.36 -13.28
CA HIS A 363 -33.17 2.46 -12.32
C HIS A 363 -31.76 2.05 -12.79
N PRO A 364 -30.68 2.47 -12.12
CA PRO A 364 -29.31 2.32 -12.63
C PRO A 364 -28.85 0.86 -12.84
N VAL A 365 -29.33 -0.06 -12.02
CA VAL A 365 -28.99 -1.48 -12.14
C VAL A 365 -29.80 -2.15 -13.24
N VAL A 366 -31.13 -1.90 -13.27
CA VAL A 366 -32.01 -2.51 -14.29
C VAL A 366 -31.63 -2.04 -15.67
N GLU A 367 -31.41 -0.74 -15.87
CA GLU A 367 -30.95 -0.15 -17.14
C GLU A 367 -29.68 -0.85 -17.66
N ARG A 368 -28.72 -1.14 -16.77
CA ARG A 368 -27.48 -1.78 -17.14
C ARG A 368 -27.60 -3.30 -17.45
N VAL A 369 -28.60 -3.95 -16.88
CA VAL A 369 -28.87 -5.39 -17.11
C VAL A 369 -29.69 -5.62 -18.37
N LEU A 370 -30.53 -4.65 -18.73
CA LEU A 370 -31.31 -4.69 -20.00
C LEU A 370 -30.33 -4.63 -21.18
N LYS A 371 -30.32 -5.69 -22.01
CA LYS A 371 -29.44 -5.76 -23.19
C LYS A 371 -30.15 -5.36 -24.48
N ASP A 372 -31.43 -5.68 -24.59
CA ASP A 372 -32.20 -5.62 -25.85
C ASP A 372 -33.44 -4.72 -25.75
N ALA A 373 -33.64 -4.01 -24.62
CA ALA A 373 -34.76 -3.11 -24.42
C ALA A 373 -34.30 -1.80 -23.76
N LEU A 374 -34.88 -0.70 -24.19
CA LEU A 374 -34.68 0.59 -23.54
C LEU A 374 -35.44 0.62 -22.20
N PHE A 375 -34.80 1.16 -21.18
CA PHE A 375 -35.50 1.45 -19.93
C PHE A 375 -36.48 2.59 -20.16
N VAL A 376 -37.73 2.40 -19.78
CA VAL A 376 -38.73 3.46 -19.85
C VAL A 376 -38.67 4.30 -18.59
N PRO A 377 -38.26 5.58 -18.66
CA PRO A 377 -38.16 6.45 -17.51
C PRO A 377 -39.54 6.79 -16.95
N ASN A 378 -39.58 7.20 -15.67
CA ASN A 378 -40.83 7.60 -15.01
C ASN A 378 -40.59 8.83 -14.14
N ASP A 379 -41.59 9.72 -14.10
CA ASP A 379 -41.62 10.86 -13.20
C ASP A 379 -42.15 10.47 -11.81
N THR A 380 -41.62 11.10 -10.79
CA THR A 380 -42.04 10.87 -9.42
C THR A 380 -42.11 12.23 -8.68
N TYR A 381 -43.22 12.49 -8.05
CA TYR A 381 -43.39 13.66 -7.19
C TYR A 381 -43.97 13.22 -5.84
N MET A 382 -43.36 13.68 -4.74
CA MET A 382 -43.88 13.55 -3.38
C MET A 382 -43.61 14.85 -2.60
N GLY A 383 -44.65 15.41 -1.97
CA GLY A 383 -44.55 16.68 -1.22
C GLY A 383 -44.94 16.54 0.25
N GLU A 384 -44.60 17.54 1.06
CA GLU A 384 -44.89 17.49 2.50
C GLU A 384 -46.38 17.76 2.83
N ARG A 385 -47.10 18.53 2.03
CA ARG A 385 -48.48 18.96 2.31
C ARG A 385 -49.51 18.25 1.45
N GLU A 386 -49.25 18.17 0.19
CA GLU A 386 -50.03 17.49 -0.83
C GLU A 386 -49.19 16.34 -1.40
N ASP A 387 -49.81 15.31 -1.93
CA ASP A 387 -49.15 14.16 -2.54
C ASP A 387 -48.20 13.40 -1.61
N ARG A 388 -48.55 13.27 -0.34
CA ARG A 388 -47.76 12.52 0.65
C ARG A 388 -47.75 11.00 0.43
N ALA A 389 -48.74 10.51 -0.30
CA ALA A 389 -48.92 9.10 -0.57
C ALA A 389 -49.33 8.87 -2.02
N ALA A 390 -48.62 8.02 -2.68
CA ALA A 390 -48.94 7.57 -4.04
C ALA A 390 -49.50 6.14 -4.03
N ILE A 391 -50.67 5.94 -4.66
CA ILE A 391 -51.24 4.62 -4.87
C ILE A 391 -50.82 4.12 -6.24
N ILE A 392 -49.91 3.14 -6.27
CA ILE A 392 -49.39 2.57 -7.50
C ILE A 392 -50.16 1.32 -7.86
N THR A 393 -50.89 1.35 -8.98
CA THR A 393 -51.68 0.22 -9.48
C THR A 393 -51.15 -0.23 -10.86
N GLY A 394 -51.49 -1.44 -11.23
CA GLY A 394 -51.15 -1.98 -12.55
C GLY A 394 -51.09 -3.51 -12.53
N PRO A 395 -51.06 -4.17 -13.71
CA PRO A 395 -51.00 -5.62 -13.81
C PRO A 395 -49.66 -6.16 -13.27
N ASN A 396 -49.65 -7.44 -12.94
CA ASN A 396 -48.40 -8.14 -12.57
C ASN A 396 -47.45 -8.10 -13.75
N MET A 397 -46.16 -7.92 -13.48
CA MET A 397 -45.07 -7.77 -14.47
C MET A 397 -45.05 -6.45 -15.26
N ALA A 398 -45.87 -5.46 -14.90
CA ALA A 398 -45.86 -4.14 -15.51
C ALA A 398 -44.81 -3.16 -14.94
N GLY A 399 -43.85 -3.63 -14.19
CA GLY A 399 -42.76 -2.79 -13.66
C GLY A 399 -43.02 -2.13 -12.31
N LYS A 400 -44.14 -2.39 -11.62
CA LYS A 400 -44.44 -1.79 -10.29
C LYS A 400 -43.31 -1.93 -9.29
N SER A 401 -42.77 -3.13 -9.13
CA SER A 401 -41.69 -3.42 -8.18
C SER A 401 -40.38 -2.73 -8.55
N THR A 402 -40.13 -2.52 -9.83
CA THR A 402 -38.96 -1.78 -10.33
C THR A 402 -39.11 -0.29 -10.08
N TYR A 403 -40.31 0.27 -10.25
CA TYR A 403 -40.61 1.67 -9.96
C TYR A 403 -40.47 1.98 -8.45
N MET A 404 -40.89 1.07 -7.57
CA MET A 404 -40.86 1.27 -6.13
C MET A 404 -39.44 1.10 -5.51
N ARG A 405 -38.53 0.50 -6.22
CA ARG A 405 -37.12 0.36 -5.80
C ARG A 405 -36.27 1.57 -6.16
#